data_ddb77ecd8e9cb30c351e984cf90ff3aa
#
_entry.id   ddb77ecd8e9cb30c351e984cf90ff3aa
#
_cell.length_a   1.000
_cell.length_b   1.000
_cell.length_c   1.000
_cell.angle_alpha   90.00
_cell.angle_beta   90.00
_cell.angle_gamma   90.00
#
_symmetry.space_group_name_H-M   'P 1'
#
loop_
_entity.id
_entity.type
_entity.pdbx_description
1 polymer ?
#
loop_
_entity_poly.entity_id
_entity_poly.type
_entity_poly.pdbx_seq_one_letter_code
_entity_poly.pdbx_strand_id
1 'polypeptide(L)'
;TLQPSCVRTISEGMIINTTSDRVKHSQKLVLELLDSDISEIVYNKNSELNLWKNLLQVGKSRFPSKIQDKHDVSHPAIAVNLDACIQCTRCVRACREEQVNDVIGYAKRGNESEIVFDLNDAMGESTCVGCGECVQACPTGALMPSKNVALNIPDKKVDSVCPYCGVGCLLTYNIKDNKIQYTEGRDGPSNLSRLCVKGRYGFDYINNDGRLTKPLIRRKGVEKTLDLETFDFDKISDVFEETTWENALNIAIEGFKKIKKIDGPGALAGFGCAKGSNEEAYLFQKLIRTGFNTNNVDHCTRLCHASSVVALLEMIGSGAVSNQVADVTEADVMIVIGANPTANHPVAATFMKNA
;
A
#
# COMPACT_ATOMS: atom_id res chain seq x y z
N THR A 1 -36.49 -22.70 -10.05
CA THR A 1 -36.58 -21.23 -10.32
C THR A 1 -35.18 -20.62 -10.37
N LEU A 2 -35.00 -19.56 -11.17
CA LEU A 2 -33.79 -18.75 -11.11
C LEU A 2 -33.80 -17.93 -9.82
N GLN A 3 -32.66 -17.91 -9.12
CA GLN A 3 -32.47 -17.13 -7.91
C GLN A 3 -31.05 -16.53 -7.91
N PRO A 4 -30.87 -15.30 -7.49
CA PRO A 4 -29.51 -14.75 -7.28
C PRO A 4 -28.91 -15.38 -6.03
N SER A 5 -27.69 -15.90 -6.15
CA SER A 5 -27.01 -16.61 -5.06
C SER A 5 -26.69 -15.73 -3.85
N CYS A 6 -26.52 -14.42 -4.07
CA CYS A 6 -26.16 -13.46 -3.03
C CYS A 6 -27.31 -13.12 -2.04
N VAL A 7 -28.56 -13.43 -2.39
CA VAL A 7 -29.74 -13.10 -1.55
C VAL A 7 -30.54 -14.33 -1.13
N ARG A 8 -30.12 -15.53 -1.53
CA ARG A 8 -30.82 -16.75 -1.17
C ARG A 8 -30.14 -17.49 -0.03
N THR A 9 -30.82 -17.61 1.08
CA THR A 9 -30.37 -18.47 2.19
C THR A 9 -30.45 -19.92 1.76
N ILE A 10 -29.40 -20.69 2.02
CA ILE A 10 -29.36 -22.12 1.80
C ILE A 10 -30.24 -22.86 2.82
N SER A 11 -30.82 -23.98 2.40
CA SER A 11 -31.60 -24.85 3.26
C SER A 11 -31.24 -26.30 3.00
N GLU A 12 -31.47 -27.17 3.99
CA GLU A 12 -31.26 -28.60 3.84
C GLU A 12 -32.09 -29.20 2.70
N GLY A 13 -31.48 -30.09 1.91
CA GLY A 13 -32.12 -30.70 0.74
C GLY A 13 -32.18 -29.83 -0.50
N MET A 14 -31.62 -28.61 -0.48
CA MET A 14 -31.60 -27.74 -1.64
C MET A 14 -30.69 -28.29 -2.74
N ILE A 15 -31.21 -28.43 -3.95
CA ILE A 15 -30.46 -28.80 -5.15
C ILE A 15 -30.16 -27.53 -5.97
N ILE A 16 -28.88 -27.22 -6.14
CA ILE A 16 -28.40 -26.02 -6.85
C ILE A 16 -27.73 -26.44 -8.15
N ASN A 17 -28.19 -25.85 -9.27
CA ASN A 17 -27.57 -26.03 -10.58
C ASN A 17 -27.08 -24.67 -11.10
N THR A 18 -25.77 -24.51 -11.24
CA THR A 18 -25.10 -23.28 -11.68
C THR A 18 -24.74 -23.26 -13.17
N THR A 19 -24.95 -24.38 -13.89
CA THR A 19 -24.47 -24.59 -15.25
C THR A 19 -25.54 -24.92 -16.27
N SER A 20 -26.84 -24.93 -15.89
CA SER A 20 -27.93 -25.20 -16.83
C SER A 20 -28.00 -24.10 -17.90
N ASP A 21 -28.55 -24.43 -19.09
CA ASP A 21 -28.70 -23.48 -20.20
C ASP A 21 -29.50 -22.25 -19.78
N ARG A 22 -30.52 -22.44 -18.94
CA ARG A 22 -31.33 -21.36 -18.39
C ARG A 22 -30.49 -20.42 -17.51
N VAL A 23 -29.60 -20.95 -16.69
CA VAL A 23 -28.69 -20.14 -15.84
C VAL A 23 -27.70 -19.38 -16.71
N LYS A 24 -27.04 -20.06 -17.65
CA LYS A 24 -26.08 -19.44 -18.58
C LYS A 24 -26.75 -18.32 -19.42
N HIS A 25 -27.96 -18.56 -19.90
CA HIS A 25 -28.70 -17.54 -20.63
C HIS A 25 -29.01 -16.31 -19.77
N SER A 26 -29.44 -16.52 -18.53
CA SER A 26 -29.66 -15.42 -17.58
C SER A 26 -28.38 -14.64 -17.24
N GLN A 27 -27.27 -15.34 -17.02
CA GLN A 27 -25.97 -14.71 -16.78
C GLN A 27 -25.52 -13.85 -17.98
N LYS A 28 -25.68 -14.36 -19.21
CA LYS A 28 -25.40 -13.58 -20.43
C LYS A 28 -26.23 -12.30 -20.52
N LEU A 29 -27.51 -12.38 -20.25
CA LEU A 29 -28.41 -11.21 -20.28
C LEU A 29 -28.01 -10.16 -19.23
N VAL A 30 -27.63 -10.58 -18.02
CA VAL A 30 -27.16 -9.66 -16.99
C VAL A 30 -25.87 -8.96 -17.42
N LEU A 31 -24.90 -9.71 -17.97
CA LEU A 31 -23.66 -9.12 -18.44
C LEU A 31 -23.88 -8.18 -19.66
N GLU A 32 -24.81 -8.51 -20.54
CA GLU A 32 -25.20 -7.68 -21.69
C GLU A 32 -25.82 -6.35 -21.22
N LEU A 33 -26.62 -6.38 -20.16
CA LEU A 33 -27.16 -5.18 -19.51
C LEU A 33 -26.06 -4.33 -18.88
N LEU A 34 -25.14 -4.94 -18.13
CA LEU A 34 -24.01 -4.22 -17.55
C LEU A 34 -23.09 -3.61 -18.61
N ASP A 35 -22.92 -4.29 -19.74
CA ASP A 35 -22.11 -3.81 -20.85
C ASP A 35 -22.73 -2.59 -21.56
N SER A 36 -24.05 -2.41 -21.49
CA SER A 36 -24.70 -1.22 -22.04
C SER A 36 -24.41 0.07 -21.28
N ASP A 37 -23.99 -0.04 -20.03
CA ASP A 37 -23.73 1.10 -19.15
C ASP A 37 -22.28 1.60 -19.19
N ILE A 38 -21.39 0.91 -19.92
CA ILE A 38 -19.96 1.26 -19.98
C ILE A 38 -19.55 1.70 -21.40
N SER A 39 -18.51 2.55 -21.43
CA SER A 39 -17.85 2.96 -22.68
C SER A 39 -16.99 1.83 -23.27
N GLU A 40 -16.62 1.96 -24.55
CA GLU A 40 -15.67 1.05 -25.20
C GLU A 40 -14.21 1.27 -24.75
N ILE A 41 -13.96 2.29 -23.91
CA ILE A 41 -12.62 2.61 -23.39
C ILE A 41 -12.19 1.57 -22.34
N VAL A 42 -11.04 0.99 -22.57
CA VAL A 42 -10.47 0.00 -21.65
C VAL A 42 -9.52 0.68 -20.66
N TYR A 43 -10.00 0.99 -19.46
CA TYR A 43 -9.18 1.54 -18.39
C TYR A 43 -8.40 0.45 -17.63
N ASN A 44 -8.93 -0.76 -17.57
CA ASN A 44 -8.31 -1.90 -16.89
C ASN A 44 -8.35 -3.15 -17.78
N LYS A 45 -7.19 -3.63 -18.21
CA LYS A 45 -7.09 -4.88 -18.99
C LYS A 45 -7.51 -6.14 -18.23
N ASN A 46 -7.46 -6.08 -16.89
CA ASN A 46 -7.90 -7.17 -16.00
C ASN A 46 -9.34 -6.96 -15.49
N SER A 47 -10.16 -6.21 -16.23
CA SER A 47 -11.56 -5.99 -15.86
C SER A 47 -12.30 -7.32 -15.65
N GLU A 48 -12.91 -7.51 -14.48
CA GLU A 48 -13.72 -8.69 -14.18
C GLU A 48 -14.90 -8.80 -15.16
N LEU A 49 -15.50 -7.68 -15.53
CA LEU A 49 -16.61 -7.66 -16.50
C LEU A 49 -16.15 -8.22 -17.86
N ASN A 50 -15.00 -7.77 -18.35
CA ASN A 50 -14.45 -8.26 -19.62
C ASN A 50 -14.08 -9.74 -19.55
N LEU A 51 -13.55 -10.20 -18.43
CA LEU A 51 -13.25 -11.62 -18.19
C LEU A 51 -14.54 -12.45 -18.32
N TRP A 52 -15.61 -12.07 -17.63
CA TRP A 52 -16.88 -12.78 -17.65
C TRP A 52 -17.60 -12.70 -19.00
N LYS A 53 -17.53 -11.55 -19.68
CA LYS A 53 -18.04 -11.41 -21.06
C LYS A 53 -17.37 -12.42 -22.00
N ASN A 54 -16.05 -12.52 -21.95
CA ASN A 54 -15.28 -13.46 -22.76
C ASN A 54 -15.62 -14.91 -22.42
N LEU A 55 -15.64 -15.25 -21.13
CA LEU A 55 -15.96 -16.61 -20.65
C LEU A 55 -17.33 -17.10 -21.09
N LEU A 56 -18.32 -16.21 -21.03
CA LEU A 56 -19.71 -16.53 -21.40
C LEU A 56 -20.03 -16.18 -22.87
N GLN A 57 -19.05 -15.70 -23.63
CA GLN A 57 -19.23 -15.34 -25.06
C GLN A 57 -20.38 -14.33 -25.24
N VAL A 58 -20.37 -13.26 -24.46
CA VAL A 58 -21.33 -12.16 -24.57
C VAL A 58 -20.92 -11.24 -25.72
N GLY A 59 -21.79 -11.05 -26.71
CA GLY A 59 -21.57 -10.15 -27.83
C GLY A 59 -21.85 -8.68 -27.46
N LYS A 60 -22.04 -7.85 -28.51
CA LYS A 60 -22.43 -6.44 -28.33
C LYS A 60 -23.83 -6.37 -27.70
N SER A 61 -23.98 -5.45 -26.73
CA SER A 61 -25.27 -5.24 -26.07
C SER A 61 -26.37 -4.82 -27.02
N ARG A 62 -27.58 -5.38 -26.85
CA ARG A 62 -28.81 -5.01 -27.53
C ARG A 62 -29.56 -3.88 -26.83
N PHE A 63 -29.16 -3.55 -25.62
CA PHE A 63 -29.81 -2.55 -24.79
C PHE A 63 -29.29 -1.16 -25.11
N PRO A 64 -30.14 -0.12 -24.95
CA PRO A 64 -29.70 1.25 -25.12
C PRO A 64 -28.59 1.60 -24.14
N SER A 65 -27.56 2.26 -24.64
CA SER A 65 -26.42 2.66 -23.83
C SER A 65 -26.79 3.78 -22.86
N LYS A 66 -26.31 3.65 -21.61
CA LYS A 66 -26.30 4.73 -20.65
C LYS A 66 -24.85 4.93 -20.18
N ILE A 67 -24.09 5.72 -20.90
CA ILE A 67 -22.73 6.07 -20.51
C ILE A 67 -22.79 7.26 -19.56
N GLN A 68 -22.13 7.14 -18.42
CA GLN A 68 -21.89 8.25 -17.49
C GLN A 68 -20.59 8.93 -17.93
N ASP A 69 -20.68 10.04 -18.62
CA ASP A 69 -19.52 10.82 -19.04
C ASP A 69 -19.03 11.72 -17.89
N LYS A 70 -18.37 11.11 -16.92
CA LYS A 70 -17.79 11.84 -15.77
C LYS A 70 -16.38 11.31 -15.49
N HIS A 71 -15.41 12.11 -15.91
CA HIS A 71 -14.00 11.88 -15.64
C HIS A 71 -13.50 12.88 -14.59
N ASP A 72 -12.76 12.40 -13.59
CA ASP A 72 -12.17 13.24 -12.58
C ASP A 72 -10.73 12.75 -12.28
N VAL A 73 -9.79 13.63 -12.51
CA VAL A 73 -8.36 13.43 -12.25
C VAL A 73 -7.80 14.43 -11.24
N SER A 74 -8.68 15.04 -10.46
CA SER A 74 -8.32 16.02 -9.43
C SER A 74 -7.52 15.41 -8.27
N HIS A 75 -7.79 14.13 -7.96
CA HIS A 75 -7.09 13.46 -6.87
C HIS A 75 -5.69 12.98 -7.30
N PRO A 76 -4.61 13.26 -6.53
CA PRO A 76 -3.24 12.96 -6.95
C PRO A 76 -2.93 11.47 -7.13
N ALA A 77 -3.68 10.59 -6.47
CA ALA A 77 -3.43 9.16 -6.48
C ALA A 77 -4.50 8.32 -7.18
N ILE A 78 -5.71 8.84 -7.40
CA ILE A 78 -6.86 8.09 -7.91
C ILE A 78 -7.49 8.84 -9.08
N ALA A 79 -7.70 8.14 -10.19
CA ALA A 79 -8.49 8.63 -11.32
C ALA A 79 -9.90 8.01 -11.27
N VAL A 80 -10.90 8.81 -11.58
CA VAL A 80 -12.31 8.42 -11.63
C VAL A 80 -12.78 8.43 -13.08
N ASN A 81 -13.34 7.31 -13.55
CA ASN A 81 -13.84 7.08 -14.90
C ASN A 81 -15.24 6.47 -14.82
N LEU A 82 -16.25 7.28 -14.51
CA LEU A 82 -17.60 6.74 -14.28
C LEU A 82 -18.26 6.17 -15.53
N ASP A 83 -17.73 6.45 -16.72
CA ASP A 83 -18.11 5.79 -17.98
C ASP A 83 -17.75 4.29 -18.02
N ALA A 84 -16.94 3.81 -17.07
CA ALA A 84 -16.68 2.39 -16.84
C ALA A 84 -17.41 1.82 -15.60
N CYS A 85 -18.28 2.59 -14.96
CA CYS A 85 -18.95 2.21 -13.73
C CYS A 85 -20.20 1.35 -13.99
N ILE A 86 -20.21 0.12 -13.44
CA ILE A 86 -21.35 -0.80 -13.47
C ILE A 86 -22.25 -0.70 -12.22
N GLN A 87 -22.07 0.31 -11.40
CA GLN A 87 -22.86 0.61 -10.20
C GLN A 87 -22.94 -0.54 -9.17
N CYS A 88 -21.91 -1.37 -9.10
CA CYS A 88 -21.85 -2.53 -8.21
C CYS A 88 -21.69 -2.19 -6.72
N THR A 89 -21.46 -0.93 -6.37
CA THR A 89 -21.27 -0.39 -5.01
C THR A 89 -20.10 -0.98 -4.21
N ARG A 90 -19.23 -1.79 -4.80
CA ARG A 90 -18.04 -2.35 -4.09
C ARG A 90 -17.15 -1.25 -3.52
N CYS A 91 -16.96 -0.14 -4.25
CA CYS A 91 -16.17 1.01 -3.78
C CYS A 91 -16.80 1.71 -2.57
N VAL A 92 -18.13 1.81 -2.54
CA VAL A 92 -18.88 2.38 -1.40
C VAL A 92 -18.62 1.54 -0.14
N ARG A 93 -18.77 0.21 -0.27
CA ARG A 93 -18.53 -0.72 0.83
C ARG A 93 -17.07 -0.72 1.28
N ALA A 94 -16.12 -0.72 0.34
CA ALA A 94 -14.70 -0.63 0.65
C ALA A 94 -14.34 0.66 1.41
N CYS A 95 -14.97 1.79 1.07
CA CYS A 95 -14.76 3.03 1.77
C CYS A 95 -15.42 3.03 3.17
N ARG A 96 -16.65 2.55 3.27
CA ARG A 96 -17.46 2.56 4.49
C ARG A 96 -17.08 1.46 5.47
N GLU A 97 -16.97 0.20 5.00
CA GLU A 97 -16.84 -0.97 5.85
C GLU A 97 -15.35 -1.31 6.12
N GLU A 98 -14.46 -1.18 5.11
CA GLU A 98 -13.05 -1.53 5.26
C GLU A 98 -12.20 -0.38 5.79
N GLN A 99 -12.36 0.83 5.24
CA GLN A 99 -11.61 2.01 5.69
C GLN A 99 -12.32 2.82 6.77
N VAL A 100 -13.63 2.64 6.92
CA VAL A 100 -14.46 3.40 7.88
C VAL A 100 -14.30 4.91 7.69
N ASN A 101 -14.37 5.36 6.42
CA ASN A 101 -14.15 6.75 6.05
C ASN A 101 -15.37 7.42 5.39
N ASP A 102 -16.26 6.63 4.79
CA ASP A 102 -17.58 7.01 4.26
C ASP A 102 -17.61 8.20 3.28
N VAL A 103 -16.54 8.36 2.50
CA VAL A 103 -16.43 9.42 1.48
C VAL A 103 -17.24 9.09 0.23
N ILE A 104 -17.34 7.79 -0.13
CA ILE A 104 -18.00 7.36 -1.37
C ILE A 104 -19.46 7.05 -1.07
N GLY A 105 -20.34 7.82 -1.68
CA GLY A 105 -21.79 7.66 -1.61
C GLY A 105 -22.40 7.10 -2.89
N TYR A 106 -23.70 6.77 -2.80
CA TYR A 106 -24.53 6.36 -3.93
C TYR A 106 -25.73 7.30 -4.00
N ALA A 107 -25.75 8.15 -5.01
CA ALA A 107 -26.76 9.17 -5.18
C ALA A 107 -27.82 8.79 -6.22
N LYS A 108 -28.96 9.50 -6.20
CA LYS A 108 -30.10 9.30 -7.09
C LYS A 108 -30.71 7.90 -6.98
N ARG A 109 -31.50 7.48 -7.96
CA ARG A 109 -32.14 6.16 -7.99
C ARG A 109 -32.45 5.68 -9.41
N GLY A 110 -32.63 4.38 -9.55
CA GLY A 110 -32.96 3.75 -10.83
C GLY A 110 -31.86 4.01 -11.86
N ASN A 111 -32.27 4.33 -13.06
CA ASN A 111 -31.37 4.54 -14.18
C ASN A 111 -30.42 5.74 -14.01
N GLU A 112 -30.74 6.70 -13.11
CA GLU A 112 -29.91 7.87 -12.84
C GLU A 112 -28.95 7.68 -11.66
N SER A 113 -28.94 6.51 -11.05
CA SER A 113 -28.05 6.22 -9.92
C SER A 113 -26.58 6.42 -10.31
N GLU A 114 -25.82 7.05 -9.44
CA GLU A 114 -24.39 7.31 -9.66
C GLU A 114 -23.59 7.27 -8.35
N ILE A 115 -22.31 7.02 -8.49
CA ILE A 115 -21.34 7.13 -7.38
C ILE A 115 -20.97 8.61 -7.24
N VAL A 116 -20.96 9.09 -6.01
CA VAL A 116 -20.57 10.46 -5.65
C VAL A 116 -19.54 10.45 -4.52
N PHE A 117 -18.79 11.52 -4.40
CA PHE A 117 -17.82 11.73 -3.32
C PHE A 117 -18.31 12.87 -2.43
N ASP A 118 -18.37 12.64 -1.11
CA ASP A 118 -18.97 13.55 -0.13
C ASP A 118 -20.33 14.13 -0.60
N LEU A 119 -20.45 15.43 -0.78
CA LEU A 119 -21.64 16.10 -1.28
C LEU A 119 -21.69 16.28 -2.80
N ASN A 120 -21.09 15.39 -3.55
CA ASN A 120 -20.87 15.43 -4.99
C ASN A 120 -19.71 16.35 -5.42
N ASP A 121 -18.69 16.41 -4.56
CA ASP A 121 -17.47 17.14 -4.81
C ASP A 121 -16.58 16.38 -5.83
N ALA A 122 -15.57 17.08 -6.38
CA ALA A 122 -14.49 16.40 -7.08
C ALA A 122 -13.70 15.54 -6.08
N MET A 123 -13.20 14.37 -6.51
CA MET A 123 -12.54 13.43 -5.58
C MET A 123 -11.32 14.07 -4.87
N GLY A 124 -10.58 14.95 -5.56
CA GLY A 124 -9.45 15.67 -4.99
C GLY A 124 -9.81 16.74 -3.96
N GLU A 125 -11.06 17.19 -3.93
CA GLU A 125 -11.59 18.17 -2.99
C GLU A 125 -12.37 17.51 -1.84
N SER A 126 -12.59 16.19 -1.93
CA SER A 126 -13.30 15.40 -0.93
C SER A 126 -12.43 15.11 0.30
N THR A 127 -13.06 14.57 1.35
CA THR A 127 -12.36 14.12 2.57
C THR A 127 -11.62 12.77 2.38
N CYS A 128 -11.32 12.38 1.13
CA CYS A 128 -10.63 11.15 0.79
C CYS A 128 -9.21 11.11 1.37
N VAL A 129 -8.89 10.02 2.06
CA VAL A 129 -7.56 9.77 2.65
C VAL A 129 -6.60 9.03 1.69
N GLY A 130 -7.00 8.81 0.44
CA GLY A 130 -6.15 8.19 -0.58
C GLY A 130 -5.75 6.74 -0.30
N CYS A 131 -6.51 5.97 0.47
CA CYS A 131 -6.17 4.59 0.82
C CYS A 131 -6.17 3.62 -0.37
N GLY A 132 -7.00 3.91 -1.39
CA GLY A 132 -7.12 3.10 -2.61
C GLY A 132 -7.88 1.77 -2.43
N GLU A 133 -8.60 1.54 -1.33
CA GLU A 133 -9.44 0.34 -1.18
C GLU A 133 -10.54 0.30 -2.24
N CYS A 134 -11.10 1.45 -2.58
CA CYS A 134 -12.08 1.57 -3.66
C CYS A 134 -11.49 1.20 -5.04
N VAL A 135 -10.21 1.49 -5.27
CA VAL A 135 -9.47 1.10 -6.49
C VAL A 135 -9.28 -0.41 -6.54
N GLN A 136 -8.85 -1.03 -5.43
CA GLN A 136 -8.67 -2.47 -5.34
C GLN A 136 -10.00 -3.23 -5.47
N ALA A 137 -11.10 -2.66 -4.96
CA ALA A 137 -12.43 -3.26 -5.03
C ALA A 137 -13.12 -3.08 -6.40
N CYS A 138 -12.67 -2.13 -7.24
CA CYS A 138 -13.34 -1.81 -8.50
C CYS A 138 -13.12 -2.90 -9.55
N PRO A 139 -14.20 -3.53 -10.08
CA PRO A 139 -14.07 -4.65 -11.01
C PRO A 139 -13.86 -4.22 -12.47
N THR A 140 -14.01 -2.94 -12.80
CA THR A 140 -14.06 -2.47 -14.20
C THR A 140 -13.00 -1.46 -14.57
N GLY A 141 -12.48 -0.70 -13.61
CA GLY A 141 -11.57 0.41 -13.85
C GLY A 141 -12.23 1.79 -13.75
N ALA A 142 -13.46 1.86 -13.23
CA ALA A 142 -14.10 3.13 -12.91
C ALA A 142 -13.30 3.93 -11.87
N LEU A 143 -12.62 3.25 -10.97
CA LEU A 143 -11.65 3.84 -10.03
C LEU A 143 -10.29 3.18 -10.27
N MET A 144 -9.29 3.98 -10.57
CA MET A 144 -7.96 3.54 -10.99
C MET A 144 -6.86 4.33 -10.30
N PRO A 145 -5.62 3.80 -10.22
CA PRO A 145 -4.48 4.64 -9.90
C PRO A 145 -4.32 5.76 -10.94
N SER A 146 -4.04 7.00 -10.50
CA SER A 146 -3.99 8.19 -11.36
C SER A 146 -2.98 8.11 -12.52
N LYS A 147 -1.97 7.23 -12.42
CA LYS A 147 -0.89 7.10 -13.42
C LYS A 147 -1.20 6.11 -14.57
N ASN A 148 -2.45 5.74 -14.81
CA ASN A 148 -2.87 4.82 -15.90
C ASN A 148 -2.12 3.47 -15.96
N VAL A 149 -1.58 3.02 -14.84
CA VAL A 149 -0.69 1.85 -14.77
C VAL A 149 -1.41 0.52 -15.01
N ALA A 150 -2.71 0.46 -14.83
CA ALA A 150 -3.49 -0.77 -15.01
C ALA A 150 -3.76 -1.15 -16.48
N LEU A 151 -3.32 -0.35 -17.43
CA LEU A 151 -3.22 -0.73 -18.84
C LEU A 151 -2.06 -1.69 -19.10
N ASN A 152 -1.13 -1.78 -18.16
CA ASN A 152 0.02 -2.67 -18.24
C ASN A 152 -0.27 -3.98 -17.48
N ILE A 153 -0.21 -5.11 -18.19
CA ILE A 153 -0.24 -6.42 -17.53
C ILE A 153 1.13 -6.62 -16.86
N PRO A 154 1.19 -6.86 -15.55
CA PRO A 154 2.45 -7.11 -14.86
C PRO A 154 3.18 -8.33 -15.41
N ASP A 155 4.49 -8.24 -15.54
CA ASP A 155 5.36 -9.39 -15.89
C ASP A 155 5.60 -10.27 -14.67
N LYS A 156 5.62 -9.64 -13.48
CA LYS A 156 5.98 -10.29 -12.23
C LYS A 156 5.16 -9.71 -11.07
N LYS A 157 4.77 -10.58 -10.16
CA LYS A 157 4.22 -10.22 -8.85
C LYS A 157 5.22 -10.60 -7.76
N VAL A 158 5.46 -9.71 -6.81
CA VAL A 158 6.37 -9.94 -5.67
C VAL A 158 5.65 -9.64 -4.39
N ASP A 159 5.49 -10.65 -3.56
CA ASP A 159 4.93 -10.53 -2.23
C ASP A 159 5.96 -9.96 -1.27
N SER A 160 5.53 -9.01 -0.44
CA SER A 160 6.39 -8.31 0.49
C SER A 160 5.61 -7.76 1.69
N VAL A 161 6.31 -7.04 2.54
CA VAL A 161 5.78 -6.29 3.68
C VAL A 161 5.94 -4.80 3.41
N CYS A 162 4.95 -4.01 3.79
CA CYS A 162 5.00 -2.56 3.70
C CYS A 162 6.15 -1.99 4.54
N PRO A 163 7.06 -1.15 3.98
CA PRO A 163 8.24 -0.69 4.70
C PRO A 163 8.00 0.53 5.61
N TYR A 164 6.76 1.04 5.71
CA TYR A 164 6.51 2.35 6.33
C TYR A 164 6.31 2.33 7.85
N CYS A 165 5.38 1.56 8.36
CA CYS A 165 5.11 1.56 9.80
C CYS A 165 5.03 0.15 10.39
N GLY A 166 4.98 0.09 11.73
CA GLY A 166 5.00 -1.15 12.49
C GLY A 166 3.74 -2.03 12.39
N VAL A 167 2.69 -1.60 11.67
CA VAL A 167 1.53 -2.47 11.41
C VAL A 167 1.94 -3.69 10.59
N GLY A 168 2.97 -3.56 9.73
CA GLY A 168 3.51 -4.70 8.96
C GLY A 168 2.52 -5.24 7.91
N CYS A 169 1.76 -4.36 7.27
CA CYS A 169 0.80 -4.74 6.24
C CYS A 169 1.45 -5.58 5.14
N LEU A 170 0.86 -6.73 4.82
CA LEU A 170 1.27 -7.53 3.69
C LEU A 170 0.75 -6.93 2.39
N LEU A 171 1.60 -6.89 1.38
CA LEU A 171 1.28 -6.33 0.07
C LEU A 171 1.95 -7.13 -1.06
N THR A 172 1.45 -6.96 -2.28
CA THR A 172 2.03 -7.49 -3.50
C THR A 172 2.41 -6.34 -4.42
N TYR A 173 3.66 -6.29 -4.82
CA TYR A 173 4.14 -5.39 -5.88
C TYR A 173 3.86 -6.00 -7.25
N ASN A 174 3.16 -5.25 -8.09
CA ASN A 174 2.92 -5.59 -9.48
C ASN A 174 3.97 -4.88 -10.35
N ILE A 175 4.83 -5.65 -11.02
CA ILE A 175 6.04 -5.17 -11.68
C ILE A 175 5.91 -5.37 -13.19
N LYS A 176 6.30 -4.35 -13.96
CA LYS A 176 6.44 -4.37 -15.41
C LYS A 176 7.76 -3.71 -15.80
N ASP A 177 8.52 -4.34 -16.68
CA ASP A 177 9.82 -3.83 -17.15
C ASP A 177 10.76 -3.42 -15.99
N ASN A 178 10.81 -4.26 -14.95
CA ASN A 178 11.58 -4.04 -13.70
C ASN A 178 11.20 -2.76 -12.91
N LYS A 179 10.01 -2.19 -13.16
CA LYS A 179 9.47 -1.05 -12.42
C LYS A 179 8.17 -1.44 -11.72
N ILE A 180 8.01 -1.01 -10.47
CA ILE A 180 6.75 -1.19 -9.74
C ILE A 180 5.70 -0.29 -10.38
N GLN A 181 4.60 -0.89 -10.81
CA GLN A 181 3.49 -0.18 -11.43
C GLN A 181 2.44 0.22 -10.40
N TYR A 182 2.03 -0.73 -9.57
CA TYR A 182 1.06 -0.52 -8.50
C TYR A 182 1.21 -1.60 -7.43
N THR A 183 0.58 -1.38 -6.29
CA THR A 183 0.54 -2.32 -5.17
C THR A 183 -0.88 -2.74 -4.86
N GLU A 184 -1.02 -3.99 -4.43
CA GLU A 184 -2.27 -4.56 -3.93
C GLU A 184 -2.06 -5.00 -2.48
N GLY A 185 -3.08 -4.81 -1.63
CA GLY A 185 -3.09 -5.39 -0.30
C GLY A 185 -3.22 -6.91 -0.40
N ARG A 186 -2.39 -7.63 0.34
CA ARG A 186 -2.44 -9.09 0.47
C ARG A 186 -2.98 -9.46 1.84
N ASP A 187 -3.69 -10.58 1.92
CA ASP A 187 -4.23 -11.07 3.17
C ASP A 187 -3.12 -11.36 4.18
N GLY A 188 -3.19 -10.71 5.31
CA GLY A 188 -2.23 -10.81 6.40
C GLY A 188 -2.87 -10.51 7.74
N PRO A 189 -2.31 -11.05 8.84
CA PRO A 189 -2.93 -10.98 10.17
C PRO A 189 -3.10 -9.55 10.70
N SER A 190 -2.28 -8.60 10.20
CA SER A 190 -2.31 -7.21 10.65
C SER A 190 -3.16 -6.30 9.75
N ASN A 191 -3.49 -6.72 8.54
CA ASN A 191 -4.12 -5.81 7.58
C ASN A 191 -5.34 -6.39 6.85
N LEU A 192 -5.55 -7.71 6.80
CA LEU A 192 -6.67 -8.34 6.09
C LEU A 192 -6.89 -7.71 4.71
N SER A 193 -5.84 -7.68 3.90
CA SER A 193 -5.78 -7.06 2.55
C SER A 193 -5.90 -5.54 2.49
N ARG A 194 -6.06 -4.83 3.61
CA ARG A 194 -6.14 -3.36 3.65
C ARG A 194 -4.77 -2.72 3.49
N LEU A 195 -4.75 -1.56 2.84
CA LEU A 195 -3.58 -0.68 2.77
C LEU A 195 -3.99 0.77 3.06
N CYS A 196 -3.04 1.56 3.54
CA CYS A 196 -3.18 3.01 3.58
C CYS A 196 -2.51 3.65 2.35
N VAL A 197 -2.62 4.96 2.22
CA VAL A 197 -2.01 5.74 1.13
C VAL A 197 -0.53 5.42 0.92
N LYS A 198 0.24 5.26 2.00
CA LYS A 198 1.69 4.96 1.91
C LYS A 198 1.96 3.57 1.34
N GLY A 199 1.30 2.54 1.85
CA GLY A 199 1.45 1.18 1.34
C GLY A 199 0.97 1.04 -0.10
N ARG A 200 -0.10 1.75 -0.46
CA ARG A 200 -0.71 1.69 -1.80
C ARG A 200 0.08 2.44 -2.85
N TYR A 201 0.54 3.65 -2.56
CA TYR A 201 1.11 4.57 -3.55
C TYR A 201 2.53 5.04 -3.24
N GLY A 202 3.05 4.73 -2.05
CA GLY A 202 4.33 5.26 -1.58
C GLY A 202 5.59 4.57 -2.11
N PHE A 203 5.53 3.90 -3.25
CA PHE A 203 6.67 3.20 -3.87
C PHE A 203 7.43 4.03 -4.92
N ASP A 204 6.99 5.23 -5.21
CA ASP A 204 7.56 6.10 -6.26
C ASP A 204 9.06 6.37 -6.08
N TYR A 205 9.52 6.48 -4.83
CA TYR A 205 10.93 6.71 -4.53
C TYR A 205 11.87 5.63 -5.08
N ILE A 206 11.36 4.40 -5.26
CA ILE A 206 12.16 3.27 -5.78
C ILE A 206 12.53 3.50 -7.25
N ASN A 207 11.59 4.07 -8.02
CA ASN A 207 11.73 4.31 -9.45
C ASN A 207 12.14 5.75 -9.78
N ASN A 208 12.52 6.57 -8.78
CA ASN A 208 12.90 7.96 -8.99
C ASN A 208 14.25 8.06 -9.71
N ASP A 209 14.31 8.90 -10.74
CA ASP A 209 15.53 9.08 -11.55
C ASP A 209 16.70 9.69 -10.75
N GLY A 210 16.40 10.46 -9.69
CA GLY A 210 17.39 11.00 -8.75
C GLY A 210 17.92 9.97 -7.73
N ARG A 211 17.46 8.71 -7.77
CA ARG A 211 17.93 7.68 -6.85
C ARG A 211 19.38 7.31 -7.12
N LEU A 212 20.20 7.34 -6.09
CA LEU A 212 21.58 6.86 -6.17
C LEU A 212 21.58 5.35 -6.37
N THR A 213 22.19 4.90 -7.47
CA THR A 213 22.28 3.49 -7.87
C THR A 213 23.68 2.90 -7.70
N LYS A 214 24.66 3.76 -7.41
CA LYS A 214 26.05 3.39 -7.15
C LYS A 214 26.52 4.03 -5.85
N PRO A 215 27.50 3.44 -5.16
CA PRO A 215 28.12 4.08 -4.02
C PRO A 215 28.88 5.33 -4.45
N LEU A 216 28.87 6.34 -3.57
CA LEU A 216 29.58 7.58 -3.75
C LEU A 216 30.69 7.71 -2.70
N ILE A 217 31.85 8.16 -3.11
CA ILE A 217 32.95 8.55 -2.21
C ILE A 217 33.21 10.05 -2.36
N ARG A 218 33.58 10.70 -1.24
CA ARG A 218 33.95 12.11 -1.25
C ARG A 218 35.22 12.29 -2.08
N ARG A 219 35.21 13.28 -2.98
CA ARG A 219 36.37 13.62 -3.77
C ARG A 219 37.55 14.04 -2.87
N LYS A 220 38.74 13.64 -3.28
CA LYS A 220 39.97 13.96 -2.55
C LYS A 220 40.18 15.49 -2.50
N GLY A 221 40.45 16.02 -1.32
CA GLY A 221 40.64 17.44 -1.10
C GLY A 221 39.40 18.27 -0.85
N VAL A 222 38.19 17.68 -0.97
CA VAL A 222 36.95 18.35 -0.60
C VAL A 222 36.69 18.19 0.88
N GLU A 223 36.58 19.27 1.60
CA GLU A 223 36.31 19.28 3.04
C GLU A 223 34.87 18.84 3.36
N LYS A 224 34.67 18.29 4.57
CA LYS A 224 33.34 18.06 5.10
C LYS A 224 32.75 19.39 5.53
N THR A 225 31.61 19.77 4.94
CA THR A 225 30.85 20.91 5.43
C THR A 225 29.73 20.45 6.35
N LEU A 226 29.44 21.23 7.38
CA LEU A 226 28.26 21.04 8.24
C LEU A 226 27.09 21.93 7.79
N ASP A 227 27.33 22.85 6.89
CA ASP A 227 26.30 23.75 6.39
C ASP A 227 25.52 23.07 5.24
N LEU A 228 24.43 22.38 5.62
CA LEU A 228 23.53 21.73 4.69
C LEU A 228 22.54 22.71 4.03
N GLU A 229 22.36 23.92 4.59
CA GLU A 229 21.44 24.91 4.05
C GLU A 229 21.99 25.54 2.75
N THR A 230 23.29 25.58 2.62
CA THR A 230 23.98 26.11 1.43
C THR A 230 24.39 25.02 0.44
N PHE A 231 24.17 23.74 0.76
CA PHE A 231 24.56 22.65 -0.12
C PHE A 231 23.57 22.48 -1.27
N ASP A 232 24.03 22.69 -2.49
CA ASP A 232 23.28 22.45 -3.71
C ASP A 232 23.34 20.95 -4.09
N PHE A 233 22.25 20.22 -3.88
CA PHE A 233 22.15 18.79 -4.19
C PHE A 233 22.26 18.49 -5.68
N ASP A 234 21.97 19.44 -6.58
CA ASP A 234 22.15 19.28 -8.02
C ASP A 234 23.65 19.23 -8.39
N LYS A 235 24.51 19.73 -7.51
CA LYS A 235 25.98 19.69 -7.63
C LYS A 235 26.65 18.62 -6.78
N ILE A 236 25.94 17.56 -6.46
CA ILE A 236 26.51 16.44 -5.67
C ILE A 236 27.79 15.86 -6.29
N SER A 237 27.91 15.89 -7.62
CA SER A 237 29.09 15.47 -8.36
C SER A 237 30.36 16.31 -8.11
N ASP A 238 30.21 17.54 -7.61
CA ASP A 238 31.36 18.39 -7.26
C ASP A 238 32.01 17.94 -5.96
N VAL A 239 31.24 17.31 -5.07
CA VAL A 239 31.67 16.85 -3.75
C VAL A 239 31.97 15.36 -3.73
N PHE A 240 31.18 14.57 -4.50
CA PHE A 240 31.27 13.12 -4.52
C PHE A 240 31.52 12.58 -5.92
N GLU A 241 32.12 11.40 -6.00
CA GLU A 241 32.29 10.66 -7.24
C GLU A 241 31.80 9.24 -7.10
N GLU A 242 31.26 8.70 -8.19
CA GLU A 242 30.81 7.30 -8.25
C GLU A 242 32.01 6.36 -8.13
N THR A 243 31.78 5.24 -7.46
CA THR A 243 32.79 4.19 -7.26
C THR A 243 32.15 2.80 -7.27
N THR A 244 32.98 1.77 -7.18
CA THR A 244 32.50 0.39 -6.97
C THR A 244 32.22 0.13 -5.49
N TRP A 245 31.35 -0.84 -5.23
CA TRP A 245 31.09 -1.30 -3.85
C TRP A 245 32.36 -1.80 -3.16
N GLU A 246 33.22 -2.51 -3.88
CA GLU A 246 34.48 -3.00 -3.34
C GLU A 246 35.37 -1.85 -2.87
N ASN A 247 35.56 -0.83 -3.70
CA ASN A 247 36.37 0.34 -3.34
C ASN A 247 35.75 1.13 -2.17
N ALA A 248 34.44 1.37 -2.19
CA ALA A 248 33.78 2.09 -1.10
C ALA A 248 33.91 1.35 0.24
N LEU A 249 33.70 0.04 0.23
CA LEU A 249 33.84 -0.79 1.44
C LEU A 249 35.30 -0.82 1.93
N ASN A 250 36.27 -0.94 1.03
CA ASN A 250 37.70 -0.92 1.42
C ASN A 250 38.09 0.40 2.08
N ILE A 251 37.64 1.54 1.54
CA ILE A 251 37.88 2.85 2.16
C ILE A 251 37.27 2.91 3.56
N ALA A 252 36.04 2.45 3.72
CA ALA A 252 35.37 2.43 5.03
C ALA A 252 36.11 1.51 6.03
N ILE A 253 36.47 0.30 5.61
CA ILE A 253 37.19 -0.69 6.43
C ILE A 253 38.54 -0.14 6.90
N GLU A 254 39.31 0.43 5.99
CA GLU A 254 40.63 0.99 6.36
C GLU A 254 40.49 2.20 7.28
N GLY A 255 39.44 3.03 7.07
CA GLY A 255 39.13 4.13 7.99
C GLY A 255 38.81 3.63 9.41
N PHE A 256 37.92 2.64 9.54
CA PHE A 256 37.59 2.06 10.85
C PHE A 256 38.78 1.34 11.51
N LYS A 257 39.58 0.59 10.75
CA LYS A 257 40.80 -0.05 11.26
C LYS A 257 41.81 0.99 11.79
N LYS A 258 41.96 2.09 11.07
CA LYS A 258 42.86 3.19 11.47
C LYS A 258 42.41 3.80 12.80
N ILE A 259 41.13 4.15 12.95
CA ILE A 259 40.59 4.70 14.19
C ILE A 259 40.73 3.70 15.33
N LYS A 260 40.34 2.44 15.11
CA LYS A 260 40.46 1.38 16.12
C LYS A 260 41.91 1.20 16.61
N LYS A 261 42.88 1.32 15.69
CA LYS A 261 44.33 1.17 16.04
C LYS A 261 44.86 2.36 16.83
N ILE A 262 44.43 3.59 16.51
CA ILE A 262 44.95 4.82 17.14
C ILE A 262 44.24 5.08 18.47
N ASP A 263 42.89 5.05 18.45
CA ASP A 263 42.08 5.56 19.54
C ASP A 263 41.37 4.42 20.31
N GLY A 264 41.57 3.17 19.89
CA GLY A 264 40.97 1.98 20.49
C GLY A 264 39.54 1.70 20.03
N PRO A 265 38.98 0.52 20.38
CA PRO A 265 37.64 0.11 20.01
C PRO A 265 36.53 1.01 20.58
N GLY A 266 36.77 1.66 21.71
CA GLY A 266 35.82 2.58 22.35
C GLY A 266 35.54 3.86 21.57
N ALA A 267 36.38 4.21 20.57
CA ALA A 267 36.20 5.34 19.69
C ALA A 267 35.19 5.04 18.56
N LEU A 268 34.71 3.80 18.44
CA LEU A 268 33.74 3.38 17.44
C LEU A 268 32.37 3.11 18.09
N ALA A 269 31.32 3.48 17.40
CA ALA A 269 29.95 3.23 17.82
C ALA A 269 29.07 2.90 16.63
N GLY A 270 27.92 2.29 16.89
CA GLY A 270 26.90 2.01 15.87
C GLY A 270 25.51 2.40 16.33
N PHE A 271 24.75 3.03 15.44
CA PHE A 271 23.36 3.43 15.66
C PHE A 271 22.46 2.72 14.66
N GLY A 272 21.63 1.80 15.15
CA GLY A 272 20.67 1.05 14.34
C GLY A 272 19.35 1.80 14.10
N CYS A 273 18.53 1.27 13.20
CA CYS A 273 17.24 1.84 12.84
C CYS A 273 16.11 0.82 13.01
N ALA A 274 14.92 1.29 13.43
CA ALA A 274 13.71 0.46 13.55
C ALA A 274 13.14 0.00 12.19
N LYS A 275 13.61 0.55 11.08
CA LYS A 275 13.14 0.20 9.74
C LYS A 275 13.90 -0.96 9.09
N GLY A 276 14.90 -1.51 9.75
CA GLY A 276 15.59 -2.70 9.31
C GLY A 276 14.83 -3.98 9.66
N SER A 277 15.13 -5.05 8.95
CA SER A 277 14.66 -6.39 9.31
C SER A 277 15.36 -6.90 10.57
N ASN A 278 14.85 -7.99 11.14
CA ASN A 278 15.52 -8.64 12.29
C ASN A 278 16.92 -9.13 11.92
N GLU A 279 17.13 -9.60 10.69
CA GLU A 279 18.42 -10.02 10.17
C GLU A 279 19.41 -8.86 10.07
N GLU A 280 18.96 -7.70 9.60
CA GLU A 280 19.78 -6.48 9.56
C GLU A 280 20.17 -6.02 10.96
N ALA A 281 19.23 -6.00 11.91
CA ALA A 281 19.50 -5.64 13.30
C ALA A 281 20.52 -6.59 13.96
N TYR A 282 20.38 -7.90 13.71
CA TYR A 282 21.33 -8.91 14.18
C TYR A 282 22.73 -8.71 13.57
N LEU A 283 22.81 -8.57 12.25
CA LEU A 283 24.10 -8.40 11.56
C LEU A 283 24.78 -7.10 11.96
N PHE A 284 24.01 -6.02 12.13
CA PHE A 284 24.55 -4.74 12.58
C PHE A 284 25.14 -4.83 13.99
N GLN A 285 24.40 -5.41 14.93
CA GLN A 285 24.90 -5.64 16.29
C GLN A 285 26.15 -6.53 16.28
N LYS A 286 26.15 -7.60 15.48
CA LYS A 286 27.29 -8.50 15.32
C LYS A 286 28.52 -7.76 14.78
N LEU A 287 28.35 -6.90 13.75
CA LEU A 287 29.43 -6.08 13.22
C LEU A 287 30.06 -5.20 14.30
N ILE A 288 29.25 -4.50 15.09
CA ILE A 288 29.78 -3.61 16.15
C ILE A 288 30.50 -4.40 17.24
N ARG A 289 29.91 -5.49 17.72
CA ARG A 289 30.48 -6.27 18.80
C ARG A 289 31.71 -7.09 18.42
N THR A 290 31.65 -7.79 17.29
CA THR A 290 32.74 -8.68 16.86
C THR A 290 33.73 -8.01 15.90
N GLY A 291 33.27 -7.18 14.98
CA GLY A 291 34.12 -6.45 14.04
C GLY A 291 34.84 -5.29 14.67
N PHE A 292 34.13 -4.42 15.38
CA PHE A 292 34.73 -3.27 16.05
C PHE A 292 35.25 -3.60 17.44
N ASN A 293 34.76 -4.69 18.06
CA ASN A 293 35.11 -5.12 19.39
C ASN A 293 34.70 -4.10 20.47
N THR A 294 33.50 -3.57 20.38
CA THR A 294 32.91 -2.63 21.32
C THR A 294 31.41 -2.93 21.55
N ASN A 295 30.89 -2.56 22.71
CA ASN A 295 29.49 -2.60 23.04
C ASN A 295 28.77 -1.25 22.80
N ASN A 296 29.44 -0.29 22.17
CA ASN A 296 28.84 1.00 21.80
C ASN A 296 27.87 0.84 20.63
N VAL A 297 26.76 0.16 20.87
CA VAL A 297 25.69 -0.05 19.91
C VAL A 297 24.36 0.31 20.54
N ASP A 298 23.59 1.11 19.87
CA ASP A 298 22.26 1.50 20.31
C ASP A 298 21.31 1.58 19.10
N HIS A 299 20.06 1.88 19.36
CA HIS A 299 19.00 1.85 18.40
C HIS A 299 18.10 3.08 18.58
N CYS A 300 17.37 3.49 17.54
CA CYS A 300 16.47 4.65 17.60
C CYS A 300 15.41 4.53 18.70
N THR A 301 15.07 3.31 19.13
CA THR A 301 14.21 3.00 20.28
C THR A 301 14.61 3.73 21.56
N ARG A 302 15.90 4.00 21.75
CA ARG A 302 16.44 4.69 22.92
C ARG A 302 15.75 6.03 23.16
N LEU A 303 15.47 6.79 22.12
CA LEU A 303 14.81 8.10 22.19
C LEU A 303 13.32 8.02 21.79
N CYS A 304 12.93 7.03 20.99
CA CYS A 304 11.58 6.91 20.44
C CYS A 304 10.58 6.39 21.48
N HIS A 305 10.84 5.22 22.08
CA HIS A 305 9.91 4.54 22.99
C HIS A 305 10.59 3.77 24.13
N ALA A 306 11.76 4.25 24.61
CA ALA A 306 12.43 3.61 25.73
C ALA A 306 11.54 3.54 26.98
N SER A 307 10.76 4.59 27.26
CA SER A 307 9.78 4.59 28.35
C SER A 307 8.70 3.51 28.19
N SER A 308 8.21 3.29 26.98
CA SER A 308 7.25 2.22 26.68
C SER A 308 7.87 0.84 26.87
N VAL A 309 9.12 0.63 26.48
CA VAL A 309 9.85 -0.62 26.71
C VAL A 309 10.00 -0.90 28.21
N VAL A 310 10.37 0.11 29.00
CA VAL A 310 10.48 -0.02 30.47
C VAL A 310 9.13 -0.37 31.07
N ALA A 311 8.05 0.35 30.69
CA ALA A 311 6.71 0.07 31.18
C ALA A 311 6.24 -1.35 30.83
N LEU A 312 6.49 -1.82 29.61
CA LEU A 312 6.16 -3.18 29.19
C LEU A 312 6.94 -4.22 29.99
N LEU A 313 8.25 -4.01 30.22
CA LEU A 313 9.08 -4.92 31.02
C LEU A 313 8.59 -5.00 32.47
N GLU A 314 8.21 -3.87 33.06
CA GLU A 314 7.73 -3.82 34.44
C GLU A 314 6.31 -4.40 34.61
N MET A 315 5.42 -4.14 33.64
CA MET A 315 4.00 -4.52 33.75
C MET A 315 3.68 -5.93 33.24
N ILE A 316 4.34 -6.35 32.15
CA ILE A 316 4.03 -7.66 31.50
C ILE A 316 5.27 -8.56 31.36
N GLY A 317 6.44 -8.10 31.78
CA GLY A 317 7.68 -8.89 31.74
C GLY A 317 8.30 -9.06 30.35
N SER A 318 7.83 -8.32 29.35
CA SER A 318 8.31 -8.38 27.96
C SER A 318 8.53 -6.97 27.41
N GLY A 319 9.64 -6.75 26.71
CA GLY A 319 9.91 -5.47 26.03
C GLY A 319 9.13 -5.27 24.73
N ALA A 320 8.23 -6.21 24.36
CA ALA A 320 7.39 -6.14 23.18
C ALA A 320 5.92 -6.42 23.53
N VAL A 321 5.02 -5.89 22.73
CA VAL A 321 3.57 -6.17 22.85
C VAL A 321 3.29 -7.64 22.53
N SER A 322 2.29 -8.22 23.19
CA SER A 322 1.90 -9.62 23.05
C SER A 322 0.70 -9.83 22.12
N ASN A 323 -0.05 -8.76 21.81
CA ASN A 323 -1.28 -8.81 21.02
C ASN A 323 -1.03 -8.53 19.53
N GLN A 324 -1.89 -9.10 18.70
CA GLN A 324 -1.96 -8.75 17.28
C GLN A 324 -2.79 -7.47 17.07
N VAL A 325 -2.61 -6.81 15.91
CA VAL A 325 -3.37 -5.59 15.59
C VAL A 325 -4.88 -5.86 15.57
N ALA A 326 -5.31 -7.02 15.06
CA ALA A 326 -6.72 -7.38 14.96
C ALA A 326 -7.38 -7.65 16.33
N ASP A 327 -6.62 -7.98 17.37
CA ASP A 327 -7.16 -8.30 18.71
C ASP A 327 -7.91 -7.10 19.33
N VAL A 328 -7.66 -5.89 18.84
CA VAL A 328 -8.37 -4.69 19.28
C VAL A 328 -9.90 -4.79 19.04
N THR A 329 -10.33 -5.61 18.08
CA THR A 329 -11.75 -5.83 17.79
C THR A 329 -12.48 -6.62 18.87
N GLU A 330 -11.76 -7.30 19.74
CA GLU A 330 -12.30 -8.05 20.86
C GLU A 330 -12.40 -7.23 22.17
N ALA A 331 -12.00 -5.95 22.12
CA ALA A 331 -11.98 -5.10 23.29
C ALA A 331 -13.33 -4.43 23.53
N ASP A 332 -13.88 -4.55 24.76
CA ASP A 332 -15.08 -3.83 25.18
C ASP A 332 -14.83 -2.33 25.41
N VAL A 333 -13.58 -1.95 25.72
CA VAL A 333 -13.16 -0.58 25.96
C VAL A 333 -11.75 -0.36 25.43
N MET A 334 -11.55 0.71 24.68
CA MET A 334 -10.24 1.14 24.19
C MET A 334 -9.88 2.52 24.75
N ILE A 335 -8.65 2.64 25.25
CA ILE A 335 -8.10 3.93 25.70
C ILE A 335 -6.90 4.28 24.83
N VAL A 336 -6.97 5.40 24.12
CA VAL A 336 -5.89 5.91 23.25
C VAL A 336 -5.37 7.22 23.87
N ILE A 337 -4.10 7.19 24.32
CA ILE A 337 -3.49 8.34 25.01
C ILE A 337 -2.17 8.70 24.29
N GLY A 338 -2.02 9.99 23.96
CA GLY A 338 -0.78 10.52 23.38
C GLY A 338 -0.43 9.98 22.00
N ALA A 339 -1.42 9.39 21.26
CA ALA A 339 -1.22 8.79 19.96
C ALA A 339 -2.31 9.24 18.97
N ASN A 340 -1.94 9.27 17.69
CA ASN A 340 -2.89 9.48 16.59
C ASN A 340 -2.80 8.31 15.60
N PRO A 341 -3.48 7.19 15.89
CA PRO A 341 -3.40 6.00 15.04
C PRO A 341 -3.96 6.22 13.62
N THR A 342 -4.91 7.14 13.44
CA THR A 342 -5.46 7.46 12.11
C THR A 342 -4.42 8.09 11.17
N ALA A 343 -3.48 8.84 11.71
CA ALA A 343 -2.37 9.43 10.94
C ALA A 343 -1.14 8.50 10.87
N ASN A 344 -0.76 7.89 12.00
CA ASN A 344 0.50 7.16 12.11
C ASN A 344 0.40 5.68 11.72
N HIS A 345 -0.77 5.05 11.97
CA HIS A 345 -1.04 3.63 11.75
C HIS A 345 -2.44 3.42 11.14
N PRO A 346 -2.72 3.98 9.94
CA PRO A 346 -4.10 4.11 9.44
C PRO A 346 -4.83 2.76 9.33
N VAL A 347 -4.15 1.68 8.92
CA VAL A 347 -4.76 0.35 8.82
C VAL A 347 -5.15 -0.18 10.21
N ALA A 348 -4.28 -0.04 11.22
CA ALA A 348 -4.66 -0.41 12.60
C ALA A 348 -5.85 0.40 13.11
N ALA A 349 -5.93 1.68 12.73
CA ALA A 349 -7.04 2.54 13.09
C ALA A 349 -8.38 2.07 12.48
N THR A 350 -8.39 1.37 11.34
CA THR A 350 -9.63 0.82 10.79
C THR A 350 -10.22 -0.26 11.69
N PHE A 351 -9.38 -1.08 12.30
CA PHE A 351 -9.83 -2.08 13.29
C PHE A 351 -10.39 -1.41 14.53
N MET A 352 -9.72 -0.35 15.03
CA MET A 352 -10.21 0.42 16.18
C MET A 352 -11.54 1.11 15.91
N LYS A 353 -11.78 1.58 14.69
CA LYS A 353 -13.04 2.24 14.31
C LYS A 353 -14.19 1.25 14.12
N ASN A 354 -13.87 0.00 13.74
CA ASN A 354 -14.87 -1.05 13.53
C ASN A 354 -15.23 -1.79 14.82
N ALA A 355 -14.41 -1.72 15.84
CA ALA A 355 -14.68 -2.28 17.16
C ALA A 355 -15.62 -1.39 17.96
#